data_6e3dac658eb99dc38bdf21e63fd8587c
#
_entry.id   6e3dac658eb99dc38bdf21e63fd8587c
#
_cell.length_a   1.000
_cell.length_b   1.000
_cell.length_c   1.000
_cell.angle_alpha   90.00
_cell.angle_beta   90.00
_cell.angle_gamma   90.00
#
_symmetry.space_group_name_H-M   'P 1'
#
loop_
_entity.id
_entity.type
_entity.pdbx_description
1 polymer ?
#
loop_
_entity_poly.entity_id
_entity_poly.type
_entity_poly.pdbx_seq_one_letter_code
_entity_poly.pdbx_strand_id
1 'polypeptide(L)'
;MLIQDYLDICDPVLTFDRFMGEIELEKYLKNIPQHYTGRFRYAPVSMLKTVLFGFMANGYISLRELEDQCKVNLRFTYLMDHQTPSYRTFGYFINEVLADSIEEIFRDINKKIFETEHVDLQHLYIDGSKFEANANKYSWVWKKATEKSRYRLFDKITTLFEEINEELSCTGIKLCINSEYAPEYLKKATEQYAEAWQIDETMFVHGRGHRKTTQQRHYEKLREYAVKLEEYVEKIKICGKERNSYSKTDHSATFMRIKTDYMGNDQLLPAYNVQVGVADEYIAVVDVNQYRSDMDCFIPLMNEFYTTYGFYPKYPVADAGYGSYNNYIFCEQHGMEKYMKFTMFKKETTDRKYREDPFRAVNFPIGEDGIMRCPNGKNFYLRYRKNVKGNKYGRQEEYYQCEDCSGCPYAEQCKKTDKNRIVRINRELTAMHQEVIENLESIQGALLRMNRSIQAEGTFGIIKNDRWYKRIVRSGIKSVLLEVFLVSIGHNLYKYHNKQKKVATAA
;
A
#
# COMPACT_ATOMS: atom_id res chain seq x y z
N MET A 1 -5.27 -23.33 45.78
CA MET A 1 -6.27 -22.63 44.93
C MET A 1 -5.55 -22.22 43.67
N LEU A 2 -6.00 -22.71 42.54
CA LEU A 2 -5.37 -22.40 41.25
C LEU A 2 -5.85 -21.03 40.74
N ILE A 3 -5.05 -20.31 39.93
CA ILE A 3 -5.47 -19.01 39.34
C ILE A 3 -6.80 -19.17 38.59
N GLN A 4 -7.01 -20.30 37.94
CA GLN A 4 -8.25 -20.65 37.23
C GLN A 4 -9.50 -20.49 38.10
N ASP A 5 -9.41 -20.75 39.39
CA ASP A 5 -10.53 -20.69 40.35
C ASP A 5 -11.03 -19.25 40.58
N TYR A 6 -10.22 -18.24 40.18
CA TYR A 6 -10.56 -16.83 40.28
C TYR A 6 -11.07 -16.22 38.94
N LEU A 7 -11.05 -16.98 37.84
CA LEU A 7 -11.50 -16.58 36.55
C LEU A 7 -12.94 -17.02 36.30
N ASP A 8 -13.75 -16.15 35.70
CA ASP A 8 -15.09 -16.52 35.25
C ASP A 8 -15.02 -17.63 34.19
N ILE A 9 -15.97 -18.57 34.19
CA ILE A 9 -16.00 -19.66 33.21
C ILE A 9 -16.03 -19.18 31.76
N CYS A 10 -16.57 -17.96 31.52
CA CYS A 10 -16.61 -17.29 30.23
C CYS A 10 -15.47 -16.29 30.07
N ASP A 11 -14.42 -16.33 30.92
CA ASP A 11 -13.31 -15.41 30.81
C ASP A 11 -12.60 -15.56 29.44
N PRO A 12 -12.27 -14.43 28.76
CA PRO A 12 -11.61 -14.46 27.45
C PRO A 12 -10.32 -15.30 27.42
N VAL A 13 -9.54 -15.33 28.52
CA VAL A 13 -8.29 -16.07 28.58
C VAL A 13 -8.52 -17.58 28.53
N LEU A 14 -9.60 -18.08 29.13
CA LEU A 14 -9.92 -19.53 29.13
C LEU A 14 -10.38 -19.99 27.74
N THR A 15 -11.21 -19.17 27.06
CA THR A 15 -11.60 -19.42 25.66
C THR A 15 -10.37 -19.44 24.77
N PHE A 16 -9.50 -18.44 24.93
CA PHE A 16 -8.25 -18.29 24.18
C PHE A 16 -7.31 -19.48 24.41
N ASP A 17 -7.06 -19.85 25.68
CA ASP A 17 -6.10 -20.90 26.02
C ASP A 17 -6.57 -22.26 25.49
N ARG A 18 -7.87 -22.56 25.58
CA ARG A 18 -8.48 -23.75 25.00
C ARG A 18 -8.30 -23.79 23.50
N PHE A 19 -8.64 -22.70 22.82
CA PHE A 19 -8.48 -22.56 21.36
C PHE A 19 -7.02 -22.77 20.92
N MET A 20 -6.08 -22.11 21.60
CA MET A 20 -4.65 -22.22 21.29
C MET A 20 -4.06 -23.59 21.64
N GLY A 21 -4.67 -24.31 22.59
CA GLY A 21 -4.29 -25.69 22.92
C GLY A 21 -4.61 -26.72 21.84
N GLU A 22 -5.47 -26.39 20.88
CA GLU A 22 -5.80 -27.20 19.71
C GLU A 22 -4.90 -26.97 18.50
N ILE A 23 -3.93 -26.04 18.61
CA ILE A 23 -2.97 -25.70 17.55
C ILE A 23 -1.58 -26.16 17.99
N GLU A 24 -0.82 -26.77 17.08
CA GLU A 24 0.57 -27.17 17.33
C GLU A 24 1.48 -25.91 17.29
N LEU A 25 1.73 -25.32 18.47
CA LEU A 25 2.43 -24.04 18.59
C LEU A 25 3.95 -24.16 18.47
N GLU A 26 4.53 -25.30 18.80
CA GLU A 26 5.97 -25.55 18.80
C GLU A 26 6.59 -25.39 17.41
N LYS A 27 5.83 -25.64 16.36
CA LYS A 27 6.30 -25.53 14.97
C LYS A 27 6.74 -24.11 14.58
N TYR A 28 6.17 -23.08 15.22
CA TYR A 28 6.53 -21.67 14.97
C TYR A 28 7.77 -21.21 15.75
N LEU A 29 8.27 -22.04 16.67
CA LEU A 29 9.28 -21.68 17.65
C LEU A 29 10.66 -22.28 17.32
N LYS A 30 10.87 -22.72 16.07
CA LYS A 30 12.09 -23.39 15.61
C LYS A 30 13.35 -22.50 15.68
N ASN A 31 13.20 -21.19 15.54
CA ASN A 31 14.32 -20.23 15.51
C ASN A 31 14.79 -19.80 16.92
N ILE A 32 14.38 -20.51 17.98
CA ILE A 32 14.85 -20.19 19.33
C ILE A 32 16.27 -20.74 19.49
N PRO A 33 17.28 -19.88 19.75
CA PRO A 33 18.66 -20.34 19.95
C PRO A 33 18.72 -21.28 21.14
N GLN A 34 19.30 -22.45 20.98
CA GLN A 34 19.53 -23.40 22.08
C GLN A 34 20.81 -23.00 22.81
N HIS A 35 20.69 -22.36 23.97
CA HIS A 35 21.80 -22.14 24.89
C HIS A 35 21.67 -23.04 26.09
N TYR A 36 22.72 -23.82 26.36
CA TYR A 36 22.74 -24.77 27.48
C TYR A 36 23.28 -24.18 28.78
N THR A 37 23.73 -22.93 28.73
CA THR A 37 24.32 -22.22 29.87
C THR A 37 23.67 -20.85 30.06
N GLY A 38 23.47 -20.43 31.32
CA GLY A 38 22.91 -19.11 31.66
C GLY A 38 21.58 -19.18 32.41
N ARG A 39 20.84 -18.03 32.44
CA ARG A 39 19.54 -17.91 33.10
C ARG A 39 18.49 -18.80 32.43
N PHE A 40 17.63 -19.46 33.22
CA PHE A 40 16.49 -20.21 32.69
C PHE A 40 15.66 -19.34 31.77
N ARG A 41 15.24 -19.94 30.66
CA ARG A 41 14.44 -19.29 29.64
C ARG A 41 12.97 -19.36 30.02
N TYR A 42 12.20 -18.33 29.66
CA TYR A 42 10.74 -18.39 29.72
C TYR A 42 10.23 -19.43 28.74
N ALA A 43 9.12 -20.12 29.07
CA ALA A 43 8.50 -21.08 28.18
C ALA A 43 8.04 -20.40 26.88
N PRO A 44 8.56 -20.80 25.71
CA PRO A 44 8.29 -20.10 24.47
C PRO A 44 6.81 -20.09 24.05
N VAL A 45 6.09 -21.19 24.33
CA VAL A 45 4.65 -21.31 24.09
C VAL A 45 3.86 -20.33 24.97
N SER A 46 4.23 -20.19 26.25
CA SER A 46 3.62 -19.19 27.14
C SER A 46 3.89 -17.78 26.66
N MET A 47 5.10 -17.47 26.18
CA MET A 47 5.43 -16.19 25.58
C MET A 47 4.57 -15.89 24.36
N LEU A 48 4.40 -16.87 23.44
CA LEU A 48 3.57 -16.73 22.25
C LEU A 48 2.11 -16.47 22.63
N LYS A 49 1.54 -17.32 23.51
CA LYS A 49 0.17 -17.15 23.99
C LYS A 49 -0.03 -15.77 24.63
N THR A 50 0.90 -15.32 25.45
CA THR A 50 0.83 -14.02 26.14
C THR A 50 0.84 -12.85 25.16
N VAL A 51 1.70 -12.89 24.14
CA VAL A 51 1.74 -11.85 23.08
C VAL A 51 0.41 -11.82 22.33
N LEU A 52 -0.07 -12.96 21.82
CA LEU A 52 -1.31 -13.02 21.04
C LEU A 52 -2.54 -12.64 21.88
N PHE A 53 -2.60 -13.07 23.14
CA PHE A 53 -3.65 -12.66 24.06
C PHE A 53 -3.63 -11.15 24.35
N GLY A 54 -2.45 -10.55 24.44
CA GLY A 54 -2.30 -9.10 24.61
C GLY A 54 -2.95 -8.33 23.45
N PHE A 55 -2.74 -8.77 22.22
CA PHE A 55 -3.41 -8.18 21.05
C PHE A 55 -4.91 -8.51 21.00
N MET A 56 -5.31 -9.72 21.43
CA MET A 56 -6.72 -10.06 21.56
C MET A 56 -7.45 -9.20 22.59
N ALA A 57 -6.85 -8.98 23.76
CA ALA A 57 -7.49 -8.22 24.84
C ALA A 57 -7.53 -6.71 24.58
N ASN A 58 -6.44 -6.14 24.07
CA ASN A 58 -6.25 -4.68 23.98
C ASN A 58 -6.32 -4.10 22.54
N GLY A 59 -6.38 -4.96 21.52
CA GLY A 59 -6.27 -4.55 20.10
C GLY A 59 -4.83 -4.26 19.67
N TYR A 60 -4.17 -3.35 20.35
CA TYR A 60 -2.74 -3.13 20.31
C TYR A 60 -2.21 -3.06 21.74
N ILE A 61 -1.07 -3.68 21.98
CA ILE A 61 -0.40 -3.64 23.29
C ILE A 61 1.09 -3.33 23.10
N SER A 62 1.61 -2.39 23.86
CA SER A 62 3.03 -2.06 23.83
C SER A 62 3.85 -3.10 24.62
N LEU A 63 5.16 -3.17 24.31
CA LEU A 63 6.05 -4.11 25.00
C LEU A 63 6.13 -3.85 26.52
N ARG A 64 6.09 -2.57 26.94
CA ARG A 64 6.08 -2.19 28.36
C ARG A 64 4.77 -2.55 29.03
N GLU A 65 3.69 -2.36 28.33
CA GLU A 65 2.36 -2.74 28.80
C GLU A 65 2.23 -4.28 28.94
N LEU A 66 2.79 -5.05 28.00
CA LEU A 66 2.87 -6.52 28.15
C LEU A 66 3.60 -6.93 29.43
N GLU A 67 4.75 -6.31 29.72
CA GLU A 67 5.48 -6.53 30.97
C GLU A 67 4.63 -6.18 32.20
N ASP A 68 3.97 -5.02 32.18
CA ASP A 68 3.15 -4.57 33.32
C ASP A 68 1.91 -5.43 33.51
N GLN A 69 1.24 -5.86 32.44
CA GLN A 69 0.12 -6.79 32.52
C GLN A 69 0.52 -8.14 33.16
N CYS A 70 1.70 -8.67 32.86
CA CYS A 70 2.19 -9.89 33.51
C CYS A 70 2.41 -9.74 35.02
N LYS A 71 2.60 -8.51 35.54
CA LYS A 71 2.77 -8.22 36.97
C LYS A 71 1.44 -8.10 37.71
N VAL A 72 0.40 -7.54 37.06
CA VAL A 72 -0.80 -7.06 37.78
C VAL A 72 -2.10 -7.73 37.33
N ASN A 73 -2.12 -8.39 36.17
CA ASN A 73 -3.34 -8.95 35.58
C ASN A 73 -3.36 -10.47 35.67
N LEU A 74 -4.35 -11.02 36.36
CA LEU A 74 -4.50 -12.47 36.57
C LEU A 74 -4.49 -13.29 35.28
N ARG A 75 -5.06 -12.76 34.20
CA ARG A 75 -5.10 -13.44 32.88
C ARG A 75 -3.69 -13.64 32.32
N PHE A 76 -2.85 -12.61 32.40
CA PHE A 76 -1.46 -12.70 31.95
C PHE A 76 -0.59 -13.51 32.90
N THR A 77 -0.84 -13.41 34.20
CA THR A 77 -0.18 -14.22 35.22
C THR A 77 -0.50 -15.71 35.00
N TYR A 78 -1.74 -16.04 34.62
CA TYR A 78 -2.16 -17.38 34.26
C TYR A 78 -1.38 -17.93 33.04
N LEU A 79 -1.31 -17.16 31.94
CA LEU A 79 -0.61 -17.61 30.73
C LEU A 79 0.90 -17.74 30.91
N MET A 80 1.51 -16.90 31.76
CA MET A 80 2.96 -16.88 32.03
C MET A 80 3.39 -17.72 33.26
N ASP A 81 2.48 -18.45 33.89
CA ASP A 81 2.76 -19.23 35.07
C ASP A 81 3.54 -18.40 36.12
N HIS A 82 2.96 -17.28 36.54
CA HIS A 82 3.52 -16.33 37.50
C HIS A 82 4.86 -15.66 37.09
N GLN A 83 5.35 -15.87 35.85
CA GLN A 83 6.57 -15.26 35.35
C GLN A 83 6.31 -13.88 34.76
N THR A 84 7.27 -12.98 34.91
CA THR A 84 7.17 -11.59 34.41
C THR A 84 8.34 -11.26 33.49
N PRO A 85 8.28 -11.63 32.20
CA PRO A 85 9.31 -11.26 31.23
C PRO A 85 9.41 -9.74 31.08
N SER A 86 10.65 -9.24 30.94
CA SER A 86 10.85 -7.82 30.68
C SER A 86 10.38 -7.42 29.27
N TYR A 87 10.08 -6.12 29.07
CA TYR A 87 9.73 -5.58 27.77
C TYR A 87 10.81 -5.86 26.69
N ARG A 88 12.08 -5.94 27.07
CA ARG A 88 13.18 -6.32 26.18
C ARG A 88 13.08 -7.77 25.72
N THR A 89 12.70 -8.66 26.64
CA THR A 89 12.48 -10.07 26.33
C THR A 89 11.33 -10.26 25.35
N PHE A 90 10.19 -9.57 25.56
CA PHE A 90 9.08 -9.54 24.61
C PHE A 90 9.50 -8.96 23.28
N GLY A 91 10.28 -7.86 23.28
CA GLY A 91 10.79 -7.25 22.06
C GLY A 91 11.64 -8.19 21.21
N TYR A 92 12.60 -8.88 21.86
CA TYR A 92 13.41 -9.91 21.21
C TYR A 92 12.53 -11.04 20.66
N PHE A 93 11.62 -11.56 21.46
CA PHE A 93 10.76 -12.67 21.07
C PHE A 93 9.89 -12.33 19.84
N ILE A 94 9.26 -11.15 19.83
CA ILE A 94 8.43 -10.73 18.71
C ILE A 94 9.27 -10.48 17.45
N ASN A 95 10.43 -9.82 17.60
CA ASN A 95 11.19 -9.37 16.42
C ASN A 95 12.07 -10.46 15.81
N GLU A 96 12.62 -11.36 16.64
CA GLU A 96 13.60 -12.35 16.20
C GLU A 96 13.01 -13.78 16.13
N VAL A 97 11.98 -14.08 16.92
CA VAL A 97 11.38 -15.42 16.94
C VAL A 97 10.10 -15.46 16.12
N LEU A 98 9.18 -14.51 16.33
CA LEU A 98 7.88 -14.55 15.67
C LEU A 98 7.86 -13.92 14.27
N ALA A 99 8.79 -13.03 13.95
CA ALA A 99 8.75 -12.26 12.72
C ALA A 99 8.66 -13.12 11.44
N ASP A 100 9.37 -14.23 11.41
CA ASP A 100 9.38 -15.14 10.24
C ASP A 100 8.18 -16.11 10.23
N SER A 101 7.50 -16.31 11.36
CA SER A 101 6.41 -17.28 11.50
C SER A 101 5.02 -16.64 11.61
N ILE A 102 4.94 -15.33 11.72
CA ILE A 102 3.68 -14.64 12.06
C ILE A 102 2.57 -14.87 11.01
N GLU A 103 2.94 -14.93 9.74
CA GLU A 103 2.00 -15.19 8.66
C GLU A 103 1.47 -16.63 8.71
N GLU A 104 2.33 -17.61 9.02
CA GLU A 104 1.92 -19.00 9.23
C GLU A 104 1.00 -19.11 10.44
N ILE A 105 1.32 -18.43 11.55
CA ILE A 105 0.46 -18.35 12.75
C ILE A 105 -0.91 -17.76 12.40
N PHE A 106 -0.96 -16.67 11.64
CA PHE A 106 -2.21 -16.07 11.20
C PHE A 106 -3.06 -17.04 10.37
N ARG A 107 -2.42 -17.71 9.41
CA ARG A 107 -3.06 -18.70 8.53
C ARG A 107 -3.67 -19.86 9.31
N ASP A 108 -2.93 -20.43 10.26
CA ASP A 108 -3.38 -21.59 11.00
C ASP A 108 -4.47 -21.27 12.04
N ILE A 109 -4.37 -20.09 12.68
CA ILE A 109 -5.45 -19.57 13.54
C ILE A 109 -6.72 -19.36 12.71
N ASN A 110 -6.60 -18.74 11.54
CA ASN A 110 -7.74 -18.52 10.65
C ASN A 110 -8.33 -19.83 10.16
N LYS A 111 -7.51 -20.78 9.74
CA LYS A 111 -7.96 -22.11 9.33
C LYS A 111 -8.82 -22.76 10.42
N LYS A 112 -8.33 -22.76 11.66
CA LYS A 112 -9.06 -23.32 12.79
C LYS A 112 -10.39 -22.59 13.07
N ILE A 113 -10.40 -21.27 13.04
CA ILE A 113 -11.61 -20.47 13.20
C ILE A 113 -12.61 -20.79 12.09
N PHE A 114 -12.16 -20.80 10.82
CA PHE A 114 -13.03 -20.98 9.67
C PHE A 114 -13.63 -22.39 9.59
N GLU A 115 -12.89 -23.41 9.99
CA GLU A 115 -13.41 -24.77 10.14
C GLU A 115 -14.46 -24.87 11.25
N THR A 116 -14.22 -24.21 12.40
CA THR A 116 -15.13 -24.23 13.54
C THR A 116 -16.42 -23.44 13.30
N GLU A 117 -16.30 -22.28 12.67
CA GLU A 117 -17.41 -21.34 12.42
C GLU A 117 -18.06 -21.54 11.04
N HIS A 118 -17.57 -22.48 10.23
CA HIS A 118 -18.02 -22.74 8.86
C HIS A 118 -18.04 -21.48 7.98
N VAL A 119 -16.97 -20.67 8.03
CA VAL A 119 -16.85 -19.40 7.32
C VAL A 119 -16.82 -19.61 5.81
N ASP A 120 -17.68 -18.89 5.08
CA ASP A 120 -17.72 -18.92 3.62
C ASP A 120 -16.71 -17.95 3.00
N LEU A 121 -15.61 -18.49 2.51
CA LEU A 121 -14.54 -17.72 1.85
C LEU A 121 -14.83 -17.36 0.38
N GLN A 122 -15.97 -17.79 -0.20
CA GLN A 122 -16.37 -17.37 -1.54
C GLN A 122 -16.86 -15.92 -1.57
N HIS A 123 -17.34 -15.40 -0.43
CA HIS A 123 -17.75 -14.02 -0.24
C HIS A 123 -16.68 -13.24 0.51
N LEU A 124 -15.89 -12.44 -0.21
CA LEU A 124 -14.82 -11.65 0.39
C LEU A 124 -15.13 -10.15 0.32
N TYR A 125 -15.27 -9.53 1.48
CA TYR A 125 -15.54 -8.09 1.61
C TYR A 125 -14.24 -7.33 1.79
N ILE A 126 -13.93 -6.48 0.82
CA ILE A 126 -12.62 -5.81 0.71
C ILE A 126 -12.75 -4.34 1.09
N ASP A 127 -11.84 -3.89 1.93
CA ASP A 127 -11.65 -2.47 2.23
C ASP A 127 -10.20 -2.17 2.54
N GLY A 128 -9.81 -0.91 2.34
CA GLY A 128 -8.48 -0.40 2.59
C GLY A 128 -8.49 0.80 3.53
N SER A 129 -7.51 0.86 4.39
CA SER A 129 -7.39 2.00 5.29
C SER A 129 -5.95 2.47 5.42
N LYS A 130 -5.78 3.80 5.35
CA LYS A 130 -4.47 4.43 5.52
C LYS A 130 -4.18 4.64 6.99
N PHE A 131 -3.04 4.13 7.42
CA PHE A 131 -2.52 4.29 8.77
C PHE A 131 -1.28 5.18 8.74
N GLU A 132 -1.24 6.18 9.61
CA GLU A 132 -0.05 7.02 9.78
C GLU A 132 1.13 6.16 10.22
N ALA A 133 2.28 6.36 9.57
CA ALA A 133 3.52 5.67 9.90
C ALA A 133 4.22 6.35 11.09
N ASN A 134 5.03 5.59 11.82
CA ASN A 134 5.93 6.12 12.83
C ASN A 134 7.15 6.79 12.18
N ALA A 135 6.90 7.91 11.50
CA ALA A 135 7.89 8.63 10.73
C ALA A 135 7.72 10.15 10.86
N ASN A 136 8.82 10.88 10.64
CA ASN A 136 8.76 12.34 10.68
C ASN A 136 7.96 12.89 9.51
N LYS A 137 6.89 13.60 9.80
CA LYS A 137 5.96 14.19 8.82
C LYS A 137 6.54 15.38 8.05
N TYR A 138 7.63 15.95 8.51
CA TYR A 138 8.29 17.11 7.87
C TYR A 138 9.55 16.74 7.10
N SER A 139 9.94 15.47 7.04
CA SER A 139 11.13 15.02 6.32
C SER A 139 10.74 14.10 5.16
N TRP A 140 10.46 14.71 4.03
CA TRP A 140 10.02 14.02 2.81
C TRP A 140 11.03 14.11 1.68
N VAL A 141 10.95 13.15 0.77
CA VAL A 141 11.58 13.19 -0.55
C VAL A 141 10.50 13.00 -1.62
N TRP A 142 10.42 13.94 -2.56
CA TRP A 142 9.52 13.85 -3.71
C TRP A 142 10.30 13.45 -4.96
N LYS A 143 9.95 12.31 -5.58
CA LYS A 143 10.61 11.78 -6.77
C LYS A 143 10.71 12.81 -7.89
N LYS A 144 9.59 13.43 -8.27
CA LYS A 144 9.54 14.45 -9.34
C LYS A 144 10.42 15.67 -9.05
N ALA A 145 10.48 16.11 -7.80
CA ALA A 145 11.35 17.22 -7.42
C ALA A 145 12.83 16.84 -7.47
N THR A 146 13.15 15.62 -7.04
CA THR A 146 14.52 15.07 -7.11
C THR A 146 14.97 14.88 -8.55
N GLU A 147 14.12 14.34 -9.43
CA GLU A 147 14.39 14.21 -10.87
C GLU A 147 14.66 15.60 -11.50
N LYS A 148 13.81 16.59 -11.20
CA LYS A 148 14.03 17.96 -11.68
C LYS A 148 15.35 18.55 -11.19
N SER A 149 15.74 18.27 -9.94
CA SER A 149 17.02 18.72 -9.39
C SER A 149 18.20 17.97 -10.02
N ARG A 150 18.04 16.70 -10.35
CA ARG A 150 19.03 15.90 -11.09
C ARG A 150 19.27 16.47 -12.49
N TYR A 151 18.23 16.79 -13.24
CA TYR A 151 18.38 17.41 -14.57
C TYR A 151 19.08 18.77 -14.49
N ARG A 152 18.71 19.61 -13.53
CA ARG A 152 19.41 20.89 -13.30
C ARG A 152 20.88 20.71 -12.90
N LEU A 153 21.22 19.59 -12.25
CA LEU A 153 22.60 19.25 -11.95
C LEU A 153 23.34 18.84 -13.21
N PHE A 154 22.71 18.12 -14.14
CA PHE A 154 23.31 17.79 -15.44
C PHE A 154 23.71 19.03 -16.24
N ASP A 155 22.84 20.05 -16.29
CA ASP A 155 23.17 21.33 -16.93
C ASP A 155 24.42 21.96 -16.31
N LYS A 156 24.53 21.95 -14.96
CA LYS A 156 25.70 22.49 -14.24
C LYS A 156 26.97 21.66 -14.49
N ILE A 157 26.84 20.34 -14.60
CA ILE A 157 27.97 19.46 -14.92
C ILE A 157 28.47 19.74 -16.34
N THR A 158 27.55 19.89 -17.29
CA THR A 158 27.88 20.22 -18.68
C THR A 158 28.69 21.51 -18.74
N THR A 159 28.20 22.61 -18.14
CA THR A 159 28.93 23.88 -18.09
C THR A 159 30.30 23.75 -17.44
N LEU A 160 30.39 23.00 -16.31
CA LEU A 160 31.67 22.76 -15.65
C LEU A 160 32.64 21.94 -16.53
N PHE A 161 32.15 20.97 -17.30
CA PHE A 161 32.98 20.18 -18.21
C PHE A 161 33.46 21.01 -19.42
N GLU A 162 32.65 21.96 -19.90
CA GLU A 162 33.07 22.91 -20.91
C GLU A 162 34.25 23.76 -20.40
N GLU A 163 34.13 24.36 -19.19
CA GLU A 163 35.19 25.14 -18.54
C GLU A 163 36.48 24.29 -18.33
N ILE A 164 36.34 23.06 -17.85
CA ILE A 164 37.45 22.14 -17.61
C ILE A 164 38.12 21.71 -18.93
N ASN A 165 37.34 21.42 -19.97
CA ASN A 165 37.90 21.01 -21.26
C ASN A 165 38.71 22.13 -21.94
N GLU A 166 38.34 23.39 -21.73
CA GLU A 166 39.15 24.55 -22.17
C GLU A 166 40.49 24.57 -21.43
N GLU A 167 40.48 24.36 -20.11
CA GLU A 167 41.74 24.29 -19.32
C GLU A 167 42.62 23.07 -19.69
N LEU A 168 42.01 21.90 -19.94
CA LEU A 168 42.70 20.68 -20.28
C LEU A 168 43.18 20.60 -21.74
N SER A 169 42.90 21.59 -22.56
CA SER A 169 43.24 21.62 -24.00
C SER A 169 44.73 21.33 -24.30
N CYS A 170 45.61 21.71 -23.36
CA CYS A 170 47.06 21.46 -23.45
C CYS A 170 47.51 20.06 -23.00
N THR A 171 46.67 19.30 -22.32
CA THR A 171 47.02 18.01 -21.71
C THR A 171 46.62 16.80 -22.57
N GLY A 172 45.82 17.01 -23.63
CA GLY A 172 45.26 15.94 -24.46
C GLY A 172 44.13 15.13 -23.82
N ILE A 173 43.72 15.48 -22.60
CA ILE A 173 42.59 14.89 -21.89
C ILE A 173 41.33 15.68 -22.19
N LYS A 174 40.21 14.98 -22.49
CA LYS A 174 38.91 15.61 -22.74
C LYS A 174 37.81 14.84 -22.01
N LEU A 175 37.04 15.55 -21.18
CA LEU A 175 35.86 15.02 -20.53
C LEU A 175 34.69 15.00 -21.52
N CYS A 176 34.00 13.86 -21.65
CA CYS A 176 32.86 13.73 -22.56
C CYS A 176 31.64 14.43 -22.00
N ILE A 177 31.02 15.27 -22.83
CA ILE A 177 29.77 15.95 -22.52
C ILE A 177 28.61 15.07 -23.00
N ASN A 178 27.70 14.74 -22.08
CA ASN A 178 26.55 13.88 -22.33
C ASN A 178 25.24 14.58 -21.89
N SER A 179 24.11 14.10 -22.38
CA SER A 179 22.77 14.55 -21.92
C SER A 179 22.44 14.09 -20.52
N GLU A 180 23.02 12.96 -20.09
CA GLU A 180 22.86 12.40 -18.75
C GLU A 180 24.21 11.88 -18.24
N TYR A 181 24.43 11.97 -16.94
CA TYR A 181 25.66 11.54 -16.29
C TYR A 181 25.37 10.48 -15.22
N ALA A 182 26.27 9.50 -15.14
CA ALA A 182 26.31 8.53 -14.05
C ALA A 182 27.26 9.00 -12.93
N PRO A 183 26.98 8.69 -11.65
CA PRO A 183 27.88 9.05 -10.53
C PRO A 183 29.31 8.52 -10.71
N GLU A 184 29.44 7.31 -11.22
CA GLU A 184 30.72 6.65 -11.47
C GLU A 184 31.55 7.38 -12.52
N TYR A 185 30.88 7.96 -13.53
CA TYR A 185 31.55 8.75 -14.55
C TYR A 185 32.13 10.06 -13.97
N LEU A 186 31.37 10.74 -13.08
CA LEU A 186 31.85 11.93 -12.41
C LEU A 186 33.04 11.63 -11.47
N LYS A 187 33.01 10.52 -10.77
CA LYS A 187 34.13 10.07 -9.94
C LYS A 187 35.40 9.88 -10.78
N LYS A 188 35.30 9.17 -11.91
CA LYS A 188 36.41 9.00 -12.86
C LYS A 188 36.89 10.32 -13.45
N ALA A 189 35.97 11.21 -13.83
CA ALA A 189 36.31 12.54 -14.33
C ALA A 189 37.06 13.38 -13.28
N THR A 190 36.69 13.24 -12.00
CA THR A 190 37.36 13.89 -10.86
C THR A 190 38.78 13.36 -10.70
N GLU A 191 38.98 12.03 -10.80
CA GLU A 191 40.29 11.38 -10.73
C GLU A 191 41.18 11.82 -11.89
N GLN A 192 40.68 11.76 -13.13
CA GLN A 192 41.41 12.21 -14.33
C GLN A 192 41.83 13.69 -14.23
N TYR A 193 40.95 14.54 -13.71
CA TYR A 193 41.25 15.96 -13.50
C TYR A 193 42.34 16.15 -12.43
N ALA A 194 42.27 15.35 -11.34
CA ALA A 194 43.26 15.38 -10.27
C ALA A 194 44.64 14.94 -10.76
N GLU A 195 44.70 13.89 -11.57
CA GLU A 195 45.94 13.38 -12.18
C GLU A 195 46.54 14.40 -13.14
N ALA A 196 45.74 15.00 -14.03
CA ALA A 196 46.17 15.98 -15.00
C ALA A 196 46.86 17.19 -14.40
N TRP A 197 46.37 17.65 -13.26
CA TRP A 197 46.89 18.82 -12.55
C TRP A 197 47.71 18.47 -11.31
N GLN A 198 48.04 17.16 -11.08
CA GLN A 198 48.76 16.68 -9.89
C GLN A 198 48.24 17.30 -8.60
N ILE A 199 46.89 17.27 -8.43
CA ILE A 199 46.23 17.94 -7.32
C ILE A 199 46.61 17.28 -6.00
N ASP A 200 47.18 18.06 -5.10
CA ASP A 200 47.45 17.67 -3.72
C ASP A 200 46.45 18.40 -2.79
N GLU A 201 45.52 17.65 -2.18
CA GLU A 201 44.50 18.19 -1.26
C GLU A 201 45.13 18.86 -0.01
N THR A 202 46.34 18.50 0.37
CA THR A 202 47.06 19.12 1.51
C THR A 202 47.40 20.60 1.25
N MET A 203 47.50 20.97 -0.01
CA MET A 203 47.79 22.35 -0.47
C MET A 203 46.53 23.21 -0.59
N PHE A 204 45.37 22.65 -0.30
CA PHE A 204 44.11 23.40 -0.46
C PHE A 204 43.94 24.50 0.54
N VAL A 205 43.51 25.64 0.03
CA VAL A 205 43.25 26.82 0.82
C VAL A 205 41.80 26.80 1.33
N HIS A 206 41.63 26.94 2.65
CA HIS A 206 40.31 26.93 3.30
C HIS A 206 40.09 28.22 4.10
N GLY A 207 38.84 28.64 4.27
CA GLY A 207 38.45 29.76 5.11
C GLY A 207 38.14 31.06 4.35
N ARG A 208 37.65 32.06 5.11
CA ARG A 208 37.35 33.42 4.58
C ARG A 208 38.62 34.20 4.32
N GLY A 209 38.67 34.91 3.19
CA GLY A 209 39.80 35.79 2.83
C GLY A 209 40.88 35.14 1.96
N HIS A 210 40.87 33.84 1.80
CA HIS A 210 41.80 33.12 0.93
C HIS A 210 41.23 32.90 -0.45
N ARG A 211 41.97 33.19 -1.52
CA ARG A 211 41.54 32.91 -2.91
C ARG A 211 41.96 31.52 -3.30
N LYS A 212 40.96 30.66 -3.56
CA LYS A 212 41.16 29.33 -4.14
C LYS A 212 41.64 29.42 -5.58
N THR A 213 42.55 28.57 -5.97
CA THR A 213 42.96 28.41 -7.37
C THR A 213 41.76 27.91 -8.23
N THR A 214 41.82 28.08 -9.53
CA THR A 214 40.79 27.60 -10.46
C THR A 214 40.69 26.10 -10.39
N GLN A 215 41.84 25.40 -10.35
CA GLN A 215 41.95 23.94 -10.24
C GLN A 215 41.30 23.43 -8.95
N GLN A 216 41.56 24.06 -7.81
CA GLN A 216 40.92 23.67 -6.55
C GLN A 216 39.39 23.85 -6.63
N ARG A 217 38.90 24.95 -7.22
CA ARG A 217 37.45 25.21 -7.37
C ARG A 217 36.76 24.16 -8.25
N HIS A 218 37.38 23.79 -9.37
CA HIS A 218 36.83 22.80 -10.29
C HIS A 218 36.84 21.40 -9.67
N TYR A 219 37.92 21.02 -9.02
CA TYR A 219 38.02 19.74 -8.29
C TYR A 219 36.97 19.61 -7.18
N GLU A 220 36.84 20.64 -6.34
CA GLU A 220 35.83 20.67 -5.28
C GLU A 220 34.41 20.60 -5.84
N LYS A 221 34.10 21.29 -6.95
CA LYS A 221 32.80 21.22 -7.63
C LYS A 221 32.54 19.83 -8.23
N LEU A 222 33.52 19.21 -8.86
CA LEU A 222 33.39 17.84 -9.39
C LEU A 222 33.03 16.86 -8.29
N ARG A 223 33.73 16.90 -7.15
CA ARG A 223 33.42 16.08 -5.98
C ARG A 223 32.02 16.37 -5.43
N GLU A 224 31.68 17.65 -5.27
CA GLU A 224 30.35 18.03 -4.79
C GLU A 224 29.25 17.52 -5.72
N TYR A 225 29.43 17.64 -7.01
CA TYR A 225 28.44 17.19 -8.01
C TYR A 225 28.35 15.66 -8.07
N ALA A 226 29.44 14.94 -7.93
CA ALA A 226 29.45 13.47 -7.84
C ALA A 226 28.64 12.98 -6.63
N VAL A 227 28.86 13.55 -5.44
CA VAL A 227 28.13 13.21 -4.21
C VAL A 227 26.65 13.56 -4.35
N LYS A 228 26.31 14.74 -4.87
CA LYS A 228 24.90 15.15 -5.08
C LYS A 228 24.20 14.26 -6.09
N LEU A 229 24.88 13.88 -7.15
CA LEU A 229 24.28 13.00 -8.18
C LEU A 229 24.01 11.62 -7.60
N GLU A 230 24.96 11.05 -6.85
CA GLU A 230 24.78 9.78 -6.14
C GLU A 230 23.58 9.83 -5.17
N GLU A 231 23.45 10.91 -4.40
CA GLU A 231 22.31 11.13 -3.51
C GLU A 231 20.98 11.19 -4.27
N TYR A 232 20.92 11.86 -5.43
CA TYR A 232 19.71 11.93 -6.23
C TYR A 232 19.34 10.57 -6.85
N VAL A 233 20.32 9.83 -7.35
CA VAL A 233 20.12 8.49 -7.89
C VAL A 233 19.59 7.56 -6.81
N GLU A 234 20.16 7.57 -5.61
CA GLU A 234 19.70 6.75 -4.49
C GLU A 234 18.27 7.12 -4.05
N LYS A 235 17.97 8.41 -3.93
CA LYS A 235 16.61 8.88 -3.62
C LYS A 235 15.56 8.41 -4.64
N ILE A 236 15.89 8.45 -5.93
CA ILE A 236 15.01 7.99 -7.00
C ILE A 236 14.87 6.45 -6.93
N LYS A 237 15.94 5.73 -6.64
CA LYS A 237 15.96 4.27 -6.48
C LYS A 237 15.05 3.83 -5.32
N ILE A 238 15.12 4.51 -4.15
CA ILE A 238 14.24 4.24 -3.00
C ILE A 238 12.77 4.44 -3.37
N CYS A 239 12.42 5.48 -4.14
CA CYS A 239 11.06 5.67 -4.63
C CYS A 239 10.61 4.52 -5.57
N GLY A 240 11.50 3.94 -6.34
CA GLY A 240 11.18 2.94 -7.34
C GLY A 240 10.26 3.46 -8.45
N LYS A 241 9.55 2.55 -9.14
CA LYS A 241 8.66 2.92 -10.26
C LYS A 241 7.31 3.44 -9.78
N GLU A 242 6.74 2.85 -8.75
CA GLU A 242 5.35 3.01 -8.34
C GLU A 242 5.11 4.19 -7.36
N ARG A 243 6.11 4.50 -6.52
CA ARG A 243 5.99 5.57 -5.54
C ARG A 243 6.48 6.90 -6.08
N ASN A 244 5.89 7.98 -5.60
CA ASN A 244 6.33 9.33 -5.91
C ASN A 244 6.95 10.09 -4.72
N SER A 245 6.99 9.46 -3.55
CA SER A 245 7.57 10.05 -2.32
C SER A 245 7.91 8.98 -1.30
N TYR A 246 8.78 9.32 -0.36
CA TYR A 246 9.03 8.54 0.86
C TYR A 246 9.42 9.47 2.02
N SER A 247 9.36 8.96 3.26
CA SER A 247 9.87 9.65 4.44
C SER A 247 11.36 9.33 4.66
N LYS A 248 12.16 10.33 5.03
CA LYS A 248 13.59 10.13 5.32
C LYS A 248 13.85 9.27 6.56
N THR A 249 12.89 9.21 7.49
CA THR A 249 12.99 8.44 8.73
C THR A 249 12.37 7.06 8.62
N ASP A 250 11.52 6.83 7.62
CA ASP A 250 11.00 5.51 7.24
C ASP A 250 10.90 5.44 5.72
N HIS A 251 11.89 4.85 5.08
CA HIS A 251 11.97 4.75 3.62
C HIS A 251 10.83 3.93 3.00
N SER A 252 10.15 3.13 3.78
CA SER A 252 9.00 2.34 3.31
C SER A 252 7.69 3.12 3.36
N ALA A 253 7.57 4.15 4.19
CA ALA A 253 6.37 4.98 4.28
C ALA A 253 6.25 5.94 3.08
N THR A 254 5.05 6.01 2.50
CA THR A 254 4.72 6.92 1.40
C THR A 254 3.83 8.05 1.90
N PHE A 255 4.03 9.28 1.40
CA PHE A 255 3.16 10.39 1.76
C PHE A 255 1.78 10.25 1.09
N MET A 256 0.74 10.13 1.90
CA MET A 256 -0.65 9.90 1.50
C MET A 256 -1.58 10.87 2.21
N ARG A 257 -2.73 11.14 1.60
CA ARG A 257 -3.83 11.85 2.25
C ARG A 257 -4.59 10.87 3.14
N ILE A 258 -4.72 11.18 4.42
CA ILE A 258 -5.49 10.41 5.40
C ILE A 258 -6.83 11.13 5.63
N LYS A 259 -7.97 10.42 5.49
CA LYS A 259 -9.31 10.99 5.60
C LYS A 259 -9.60 11.65 6.96
N THR A 260 -9.05 11.07 8.03
CA THR A 260 -9.20 11.56 9.40
C THR A 260 -7.85 12.06 9.91
N ASP A 261 -7.36 13.12 9.30
CA ASP A 261 -6.20 13.85 9.79
C ASP A 261 -6.59 14.57 11.10
N TYR A 262 -5.77 14.39 12.15
CA TYR A 262 -6.00 15.04 13.45
C TYR A 262 -5.88 16.57 13.40
N MET A 263 -5.27 17.13 12.36
CA MET A 263 -5.20 18.58 12.11
C MET A 263 -6.40 19.09 11.32
N GLY A 264 -7.19 18.21 10.69
CA GLY A 264 -8.35 18.57 9.88
C GLY A 264 -8.07 19.42 8.64
N ASN A 265 -6.82 19.42 8.16
CA ASN A 265 -6.36 20.28 7.05
C ASN A 265 -5.97 19.53 5.78
N ASP A 266 -6.33 18.24 5.69
CA ASP A 266 -6.01 17.38 4.55
C ASP A 266 -4.50 17.23 4.27
N GLN A 267 -3.66 17.38 5.25
CA GLN A 267 -2.21 17.27 5.14
C GLN A 267 -1.81 15.88 4.65
N LEU A 268 -0.78 15.85 3.80
CA LEU A 268 -0.12 14.61 3.43
C LEU A 268 0.77 14.13 4.58
N LEU A 269 0.53 12.91 5.04
CA LEU A 269 1.29 12.27 6.10
C LEU A 269 2.01 11.03 5.59
N PRO A 270 3.19 10.67 6.15
CA PRO A 270 3.81 9.39 5.88
C PRO A 270 2.87 8.29 6.36
N ALA A 271 2.54 7.34 5.50
CA ALA A 271 1.53 6.34 5.79
C ALA A 271 1.78 5.03 5.01
N TYR A 272 1.10 3.98 5.49
CA TYR A 272 0.91 2.71 4.80
C TYR A 272 -0.55 2.53 4.47
N ASN A 273 -0.83 1.89 3.34
CA ASN A 273 -2.17 1.52 2.93
C ASN A 273 -2.38 0.05 3.28
N VAL A 274 -3.11 -0.19 4.38
CA VAL A 274 -3.43 -1.54 4.86
C VAL A 274 -4.73 -1.99 4.22
N GLN A 275 -4.68 -3.11 3.53
CA GLN A 275 -5.81 -3.75 2.86
C GLN A 275 -6.22 -4.99 3.64
N VAL A 276 -7.51 -5.21 3.77
CA VAL A 276 -8.06 -6.43 4.37
C VAL A 276 -9.16 -7.01 3.50
N GLY A 277 -9.20 -8.34 3.44
CA GLY A 277 -10.35 -9.07 2.96
C GLY A 277 -11.02 -9.76 4.16
N VAL A 278 -12.30 -9.50 4.34
CA VAL A 278 -13.09 -9.96 5.50
C VAL A 278 -14.15 -10.95 5.04
N ALA A 279 -14.30 -12.04 5.75
CA ALA A 279 -15.35 -13.04 5.59
C ALA A 279 -15.96 -13.35 6.97
N ASP A 280 -17.28 -13.28 7.10
CA ASP A 280 -18.03 -13.50 8.36
C ASP A 280 -17.47 -12.73 9.58
N GLU A 281 -17.08 -11.47 9.36
CA GLU A 281 -16.47 -10.57 10.36
C GLU A 281 -15.02 -10.93 10.76
N TYR A 282 -14.42 -11.95 10.15
CA TYR A 282 -13.02 -12.32 10.36
C TYR A 282 -12.14 -11.77 9.24
N ILE A 283 -10.98 -11.29 9.59
CA ILE A 283 -9.95 -10.89 8.60
C ILE A 283 -9.36 -12.18 8.01
N ALA A 284 -9.71 -12.46 6.75
CA ALA A 284 -9.21 -13.62 6.03
C ALA A 284 -7.84 -13.38 5.42
N VAL A 285 -7.61 -12.20 4.87
CA VAL A 285 -6.35 -11.82 4.21
C VAL A 285 -5.98 -10.38 4.53
N VAL A 286 -4.68 -10.13 4.61
CA VAL A 286 -4.08 -8.82 4.89
C VAL A 286 -3.00 -8.53 3.86
N ASP A 287 -2.93 -7.29 3.40
CA ASP A 287 -1.79 -6.80 2.63
C ASP A 287 -1.42 -5.36 3.06
N VAL A 288 -0.13 -5.04 3.10
CA VAL A 288 0.38 -3.73 3.50
C VAL A 288 1.09 -3.09 2.33
N ASN A 289 0.46 -2.08 1.75
CA ASN A 289 0.90 -1.45 0.53
C ASN A 289 1.51 -0.06 0.75
N GLN A 290 2.36 0.30 -0.20
CA GLN A 290 2.93 1.65 -0.36
C GLN A 290 2.16 2.48 -1.40
N TYR A 291 1.10 1.92 -1.99
CA TYR A 291 0.26 2.59 -3.00
C TYR A 291 -0.69 3.58 -2.34
N ARG A 292 -0.85 4.74 -2.98
CA ARG A 292 -1.77 5.80 -2.52
C ARG A 292 -3.22 5.54 -2.91
N SER A 293 -3.43 4.72 -3.93
CA SER A 293 -4.73 4.35 -4.49
C SER A 293 -5.05 2.91 -4.16
N ASP A 294 -6.27 2.65 -3.71
CA ASP A 294 -6.76 1.30 -3.44
C ASP A 294 -6.94 0.48 -4.73
N MET A 295 -7.07 1.17 -5.87
CA MET A 295 -7.14 0.57 -7.20
C MET A 295 -5.96 -0.35 -7.52
N ASP A 296 -4.76 0.03 -7.08
CA ASP A 296 -3.53 -0.72 -7.31
C ASP A 296 -3.30 -1.82 -6.26
N CYS A 297 -4.13 -1.85 -5.20
CA CYS A 297 -4.02 -2.80 -4.10
C CYS A 297 -4.85 -4.07 -4.29
N PHE A 298 -5.84 -4.07 -5.19
CA PHE A 298 -6.76 -5.21 -5.36
C PHE A 298 -6.05 -6.49 -5.79
N ILE A 299 -5.29 -6.41 -6.89
CA ILE A 299 -4.58 -7.59 -7.43
C ILE A 299 -3.57 -8.17 -6.44
N PRO A 300 -2.71 -7.36 -5.76
CA PRO A 300 -1.86 -7.87 -4.69
C PRO A 300 -2.62 -8.61 -3.60
N LEU A 301 -3.70 -8.03 -3.09
CA LEU A 301 -4.53 -8.65 -2.04
C LEU A 301 -5.16 -9.99 -2.51
N MET A 302 -5.64 -10.05 -3.76
CA MET A 302 -6.20 -11.30 -4.31
C MET A 302 -5.13 -12.38 -4.50
N ASN A 303 -3.92 -12.01 -4.91
CA ASN A 303 -2.81 -12.95 -5.02
C ASN A 303 -2.39 -13.48 -3.64
N GLU A 304 -2.41 -12.65 -2.60
CA GLU A 304 -2.16 -13.06 -1.23
C GLU A 304 -3.24 -14.04 -0.73
N PHE A 305 -4.50 -13.75 -1.03
CA PHE A 305 -5.61 -14.66 -0.75
C PHE A 305 -5.41 -16.01 -1.45
N TYR A 306 -5.04 -16.00 -2.74
CA TYR A 306 -4.77 -17.24 -3.49
C TYR A 306 -3.59 -18.02 -2.90
N THR A 307 -2.50 -17.32 -2.52
CA THR A 307 -1.34 -17.95 -1.89
C THR A 307 -1.72 -18.64 -0.59
N THR A 308 -2.64 -18.05 0.17
CA THR A 308 -3.10 -18.56 1.47
C THR A 308 -4.07 -19.73 1.33
N TYR A 309 -5.04 -19.66 0.42
CA TYR A 309 -6.16 -20.60 0.34
C TYR A 309 -6.17 -21.51 -0.89
N GLY A 310 -5.34 -21.24 -1.92
CA GLY A 310 -5.25 -22.03 -3.14
C GLY A 310 -6.36 -21.80 -4.18
N PHE A 311 -7.25 -20.84 -3.94
CA PHE A 311 -8.32 -20.45 -4.87
C PHE A 311 -8.60 -18.93 -4.77
N TYR A 312 -9.33 -18.38 -5.75
CA TYR A 312 -9.83 -17.01 -5.69
C TYR A 312 -11.29 -16.98 -5.20
N PRO A 313 -11.72 -15.94 -4.44
CA PRO A 313 -13.10 -15.82 -4.00
C PRO A 313 -14.00 -15.58 -5.20
N LYS A 314 -15.18 -16.20 -5.24
CA LYS A 314 -16.13 -16.00 -6.33
C LYS A 314 -16.72 -14.58 -6.32
N TYR A 315 -16.95 -14.02 -5.14
CA TYR A 315 -17.61 -12.74 -4.94
C TYR A 315 -16.70 -11.76 -4.17
N PRO A 316 -15.68 -11.16 -4.82
CA PRO A 316 -14.91 -10.06 -4.22
C PRO A 316 -15.72 -8.77 -4.27
N VAL A 317 -16.11 -8.27 -3.09
CA VAL A 317 -16.97 -7.09 -2.95
C VAL A 317 -16.16 -5.91 -2.44
N ALA A 318 -16.02 -4.84 -3.24
CA ALA A 318 -15.22 -3.68 -2.90
C ALA A 318 -15.92 -2.35 -3.25
N ASP A 319 -15.39 -1.24 -2.75
CA ASP A 319 -15.92 0.09 -3.03
C ASP A 319 -15.48 0.65 -4.39
N ALA A 320 -15.84 1.91 -4.67
CA ALA A 320 -15.51 2.56 -5.94
C ALA A 320 -14.01 2.88 -6.11
N GLY A 321 -13.23 2.77 -5.05
CA GLY A 321 -11.78 2.93 -5.09
C GLY A 321 -11.05 1.82 -5.84
N TYR A 322 -11.69 0.64 -5.96
CA TYR A 322 -11.10 -0.55 -6.58
C TYR A 322 -11.52 -0.77 -8.04
N GLY A 323 -12.63 -0.16 -8.48
CA GLY A 323 -13.18 -0.38 -9.83
C GLY A 323 -12.28 0.17 -10.92
N SER A 324 -11.61 -0.70 -11.64
CA SER A 324 -10.73 -0.36 -12.75
C SER A 324 -10.73 -1.43 -13.84
N TYR A 325 -10.33 -1.03 -15.04
CA TYR A 325 -10.18 -1.97 -16.16
C TYR A 325 -9.28 -3.15 -15.78
N ASN A 326 -8.12 -2.90 -15.17
CA ASN A 326 -7.19 -3.95 -14.79
C ASN A 326 -7.81 -4.95 -13.80
N ASN A 327 -8.53 -4.44 -12.80
CA ASN A 327 -9.14 -5.28 -11.77
C ASN A 327 -10.31 -6.10 -12.32
N TYR A 328 -11.09 -5.54 -13.26
CA TYR A 328 -12.17 -6.28 -13.92
C TYR A 328 -11.64 -7.39 -14.83
N ILE A 329 -10.60 -7.12 -15.64
CA ILE A 329 -9.95 -8.16 -16.44
C ILE A 329 -9.36 -9.25 -15.56
N PHE A 330 -8.72 -8.88 -14.44
CA PHE A 330 -8.20 -9.85 -13.49
C PHE A 330 -9.31 -10.74 -12.92
N CYS A 331 -10.48 -10.19 -12.61
CA CYS A 331 -11.63 -10.97 -12.18
C CYS A 331 -12.08 -11.97 -13.25
N GLU A 332 -12.20 -11.53 -14.50
CA GLU A 332 -12.57 -12.41 -15.62
C GLU A 332 -11.60 -13.57 -15.81
N GLN A 333 -10.30 -13.28 -15.80
CA GLN A 333 -9.26 -14.28 -15.97
C GLN A 333 -9.23 -15.35 -14.88
N HIS A 334 -9.73 -15.02 -13.68
CA HIS A 334 -9.71 -15.91 -12.52
C HIS A 334 -11.11 -16.39 -12.08
N GLY A 335 -12.13 -16.19 -12.91
CA GLY A 335 -13.49 -16.68 -12.64
C GLY A 335 -14.20 -15.99 -11.47
N MET A 336 -13.78 -14.79 -11.12
CA MET A 336 -14.41 -13.96 -10.09
C MET A 336 -15.49 -13.07 -10.69
N GLU A 337 -16.61 -12.91 -10.03
CA GLU A 337 -17.68 -12.00 -10.43
C GLU A 337 -17.35 -10.54 -10.01
N LYS A 338 -17.81 -9.56 -10.78
CA LYS A 338 -17.46 -8.15 -10.60
C LYS A 338 -18.45 -7.45 -9.68
N TYR A 339 -18.14 -7.36 -8.38
CA TYR A 339 -18.92 -6.64 -7.37
C TYR A 339 -18.19 -5.40 -6.83
N MET A 340 -17.34 -4.79 -7.66
CA MET A 340 -16.61 -3.57 -7.34
C MET A 340 -17.22 -2.38 -8.07
N LYS A 341 -17.69 -1.35 -7.33
CA LYS A 341 -18.18 -0.11 -7.94
C LYS A 341 -17.06 0.60 -8.71
N PHE A 342 -17.42 1.40 -9.70
CA PHE A 342 -16.51 2.35 -10.35
C PHE A 342 -16.85 3.80 -9.98
N THR A 343 -15.95 4.72 -10.22
CA THR A 343 -16.03 6.12 -9.74
C THR A 343 -17.35 6.81 -10.09
N MET A 344 -17.93 6.53 -11.27
CA MET A 344 -19.17 7.16 -11.73
C MET A 344 -20.43 6.32 -11.44
N PHE A 345 -20.30 5.18 -10.75
CA PHE A 345 -21.40 4.24 -10.49
C PHE A 345 -22.67 4.93 -9.97
N LYS A 346 -22.53 5.80 -8.94
CA LYS A 346 -23.69 6.51 -8.39
C LYS A 346 -24.40 7.39 -9.43
N LYS A 347 -23.65 8.09 -10.29
CA LYS A 347 -24.25 8.91 -11.35
C LYS A 347 -24.93 8.08 -12.44
N GLU A 348 -24.32 6.95 -12.82
CA GLU A 348 -24.89 6.04 -13.80
C GLU A 348 -26.20 5.39 -13.31
N THR A 349 -26.33 5.13 -12.00
CA THR A 349 -27.52 4.45 -11.45
C THR A 349 -28.61 5.41 -10.96
N THR A 350 -28.25 6.57 -10.39
CA THR A 350 -29.23 7.46 -9.74
C THR A 350 -29.51 8.77 -10.47
N ASP A 351 -28.59 9.24 -11.34
CA ASP A 351 -28.74 10.51 -12.05
C ASP A 351 -29.25 10.28 -13.48
N ARG A 352 -30.58 10.40 -13.65
CA ARG A 352 -31.24 10.22 -14.95
C ARG A 352 -30.71 11.19 -16.00
N LYS A 353 -30.48 12.47 -15.62
CA LYS A 353 -29.99 13.50 -16.55
C LYS A 353 -28.59 13.15 -17.06
N TYR A 354 -27.73 12.65 -16.19
CA TYR A 354 -26.40 12.19 -16.59
C TYR A 354 -26.46 10.94 -17.46
N ARG A 355 -27.27 9.95 -17.10
CA ARG A 355 -27.38 8.68 -17.85
C ARG A 355 -27.94 8.90 -19.25
N GLU A 356 -29.00 9.71 -19.38
CA GLU A 356 -29.73 9.97 -20.62
C GLU A 356 -29.19 11.19 -21.39
N ASP A 357 -28.08 11.80 -20.97
CA ASP A 357 -27.48 12.94 -21.67
C ASP A 357 -27.11 12.57 -23.11
N PRO A 358 -27.79 13.17 -24.12
CA PRO A 358 -27.56 12.82 -25.52
C PRO A 358 -26.15 13.20 -26.02
N PHE A 359 -25.44 14.04 -25.28
CA PHE A 359 -24.08 14.45 -25.67
C PHE A 359 -22.99 13.55 -25.08
N ARG A 360 -23.33 12.55 -24.31
CA ARG A 360 -22.36 11.52 -23.87
C ARG A 360 -22.08 10.55 -25.02
N ALA A 361 -20.80 10.32 -25.32
CA ALA A 361 -20.37 9.46 -26.40
C ALA A 361 -20.92 8.01 -26.31
N VAL A 362 -21.12 7.51 -25.09
CA VAL A 362 -21.71 6.17 -24.86
C VAL A 362 -23.19 6.09 -25.30
N ASN A 363 -23.87 7.21 -25.38
CA ASN A 363 -25.27 7.31 -25.79
C ASN A 363 -25.45 7.60 -27.29
N PHE A 364 -24.36 7.75 -28.04
CA PHE A 364 -24.45 8.00 -29.48
C PHE A 364 -24.92 6.75 -30.18
N PRO A 365 -26.04 6.83 -30.97
CA PRO A 365 -26.54 5.69 -31.68
C PRO A 365 -25.53 5.21 -32.73
N ILE A 366 -25.47 3.89 -32.89
CA ILE A 366 -24.70 3.24 -33.93
C ILE A 366 -25.72 2.76 -34.98
N GLY A 367 -25.60 3.21 -36.21
CA GLY A 367 -26.45 2.78 -37.30
C GLY A 367 -26.18 1.33 -37.73
N GLU A 368 -27.03 0.78 -38.59
CA GLU A 368 -26.87 -0.55 -39.21
C GLU A 368 -25.54 -0.66 -39.98
N ASP A 369 -25.03 0.47 -40.47
CA ASP A 369 -23.72 0.61 -41.12
C ASP A 369 -22.53 0.58 -40.16
N GLY A 370 -22.75 0.42 -38.85
CA GLY A 370 -21.70 0.43 -37.83
C GLY A 370 -21.14 1.81 -37.51
N ILE A 371 -21.68 2.88 -38.12
CA ILE A 371 -21.20 4.25 -37.92
C ILE A 371 -21.92 4.89 -36.72
N MET A 372 -21.13 5.48 -35.82
CA MET A 372 -21.66 6.22 -34.68
C MET A 372 -22.14 7.60 -35.13
N ARG A 373 -23.31 8.05 -34.67
CA ARG A 373 -23.89 9.34 -35.00
C ARG A 373 -24.14 10.19 -33.79
N CYS A 374 -23.89 11.49 -33.89
CA CYS A 374 -24.20 12.45 -32.84
C CYS A 374 -25.70 12.82 -32.83
N PRO A 375 -26.19 13.53 -31.79
CA PRO A 375 -27.59 13.98 -31.72
C PRO A 375 -28.06 14.83 -32.91
N ASN A 376 -27.15 15.45 -33.67
CA ASN A 376 -27.43 16.20 -34.87
C ASN A 376 -27.32 15.34 -36.15
N GLY A 377 -27.29 14.01 -36.04
CA GLY A 377 -27.22 13.06 -37.15
C GLY A 377 -25.87 13.01 -37.92
N LYS A 378 -24.84 13.75 -37.45
CA LYS A 378 -23.52 13.74 -38.09
C LYS A 378 -22.73 12.50 -37.70
N ASN A 379 -21.93 11.99 -38.64
CA ASN A 379 -21.14 10.78 -38.47
C ASN A 379 -19.87 11.04 -37.67
N PHE A 380 -19.51 10.03 -36.88
CA PHE A 380 -18.23 9.97 -36.17
C PHE A 380 -17.39 8.82 -36.72
N TYR A 381 -16.24 9.14 -37.25
CA TYR A 381 -15.32 8.16 -37.82
C TYR A 381 -14.14 7.92 -36.87
N LEU A 382 -13.70 6.65 -36.78
CA LEU A 382 -12.52 6.26 -36.04
C LEU A 382 -11.28 6.96 -36.62
N ARG A 383 -10.63 7.78 -35.82
CA ARG A 383 -9.42 8.51 -36.22
C ARG A 383 -8.15 7.71 -35.91
N TYR A 384 -8.05 7.21 -34.68
CA TYR A 384 -6.95 6.37 -34.24
C TYR A 384 -7.31 5.63 -32.96
N ARG A 385 -6.50 4.59 -32.64
CA ARG A 385 -6.51 3.88 -31.37
C ARG A 385 -5.24 4.22 -30.60
N LYS A 386 -5.33 4.32 -29.29
CA LYS A 386 -4.20 4.62 -28.41
C LYS A 386 -4.16 3.68 -27.22
N ASN A 387 -3.00 3.09 -26.97
CA ASN A 387 -2.75 2.32 -25.75
C ASN A 387 -2.75 3.24 -24.54
N VAL A 388 -3.41 2.85 -23.47
CA VAL A 388 -3.41 3.56 -22.19
C VAL A 388 -2.11 3.28 -21.45
N LYS A 389 -1.36 4.32 -21.13
CA LYS A 389 -0.10 4.18 -20.38
C LYS A 389 -0.36 3.58 -19.00
N GLY A 390 0.56 2.69 -18.57
CA GLY A 390 0.47 2.04 -17.25
C GLY A 390 -0.58 0.93 -17.16
N ASN A 391 -1.22 0.57 -18.29
CA ASN A 391 -2.14 -0.56 -18.32
C ASN A 391 -1.38 -1.88 -18.53
N LYS A 392 -1.70 -2.90 -17.71
CA LYS A 392 -1.04 -4.22 -17.73
C LYS A 392 -1.70 -5.20 -18.71
N TYR A 393 -2.94 -4.91 -19.14
CA TYR A 393 -3.78 -5.83 -19.94
C TYR A 393 -4.10 -5.27 -21.34
N GLY A 394 -3.26 -4.38 -21.88
CA GLY A 394 -3.39 -3.92 -23.25
C GLY A 394 -4.59 -3.01 -23.53
N ARG A 395 -5.14 -2.33 -22.51
CA ARG A 395 -6.27 -1.41 -22.68
C ARG A 395 -6.01 -0.39 -23.77
N GLN A 396 -6.93 -0.33 -24.75
CA GLN A 396 -6.94 0.64 -25.84
C GLN A 396 -8.11 1.59 -25.69
N GLU A 397 -7.93 2.81 -26.11
CA GLU A 397 -8.97 3.81 -26.26
C GLU A 397 -9.12 4.17 -27.72
N GLU A 398 -10.36 4.18 -28.19
CA GLU A 398 -10.74 4.56 -29.54
C GLU A 398 -11.11 6.03 -29.56
N TYR A 399 -10.53 6.77 -30.51
CA TYR A 399 -10.79 8.20 -30.70
C TYR A 399 -11.56 8.39 -31.99
N TYR A 400 -12.82 8.82 -31.86
CA TYR A 400 -13.71 9.12 -32.97
C TYR A 400 -13.84 10.61 -33.13
N GLN A 401 -13.83 11.08 -34.39
CA GLN A 401 -13.98 12.49 -34.73
C GLN A 401 -15.25 12.69 -35.57
N CYS A 402 -16.04 13.73 -35.24
CA CYS A 402 -17.17 14.16 -36.03
C CYS A 402 -16.68 14.65 -37.40
N GLU A 403 -17.40 14.29 -38.44
CA GLU A 403 -17.11 14.72 -39.80
C GLU A 403 -17.15 16.23 -39.97
N ASP A 404 -18.20 16.87 -39.42
CA ASP A 404 -18.36 18.32 -39.48
C ASP A 404 -19.23 18.83 -38.31
N CYS A 405 -18.71 19.82 -37.59
CA CYS A 405 -19.42 20.51 -36.53
C CYS A 405 -19.68 22.00 -36.86
N SER A 406 -19.49 22.43 -38.09
CA SER A 406 -19.73 23.82 -38.54
C SER A 406 -21.25 24.09 -38.51
N GLY A 407 -21.64 25.24 -37.94
CA GLY A 407 -23.04 25.64 -37.84
C GLY A 407 -23.94 24.70 -37.05
N CYS A 408 -23.38 23.81 -36.24
CA CYS A 408 -24.16 22.88 -35.42
C CYS A 408 -24.97 23.61 -34.34
N PRO A 409 -26.31 23.42 -34.24
CA PRO A 409 -27.13 24.11 -33.27
C PRO A 409 -26.82 23.69 -31.83
N TYR A 410 -26.18 22.55 -31.64
CA TYR A 410 -25.79 22.03 -30.31
C TYR A 410 -24.31 22.29 -29.97
N ALA A 411 -23.63 23.15 -30.74
CA ALA A 411 -22.18 23.35 -30.56
C ALA A 411 -21.78 23.75 -29.14
N GLU A 412 -22.50 24.70 -28.52
CA GLU A 412 -22.23 25.18 -27.17
C GLU A 412 -22.36 24.10 -26.07
N GLN A 413 -23.35 23.19 -26.22
CA GLN A 413 -23.59 22.09 -25.28
C GLN A 413 -22.65 20.90 -25.53
N CYS A 414 -22.26 20.70 -26.80
CA CYS A 414 -21.60 19.51 -27.27
C CYS A 414 -20.08 19.60 -27.26
N LYS A 415 -19.50 20.77 -27.56
CA LYS A 415 -18.04 20.97 -27.70
C LYS A 415 -17.54 22.22 -26.97
N LYS A 416 -16.29 22.20 -26.54
CA LYS A 416 -15.62 23.32 -25.86
C LYS A 416 -14.60 24.06 -26.73
N THR A 417 -14.44 23.66 -27.99
CA THR A 417 -13.45 24.19 -28.92
C THR A 417 -14.09 24.41 -30.30
N ASP A 418 -13.50 25.26 -31.13
CA ASP A 418 -13.97 25.51 -32.48
C ASP A 418 -13.76 24.34 -33.45
N LYS A 419 -12.92 23.39 -33.08
CA LYS A 419 -12.64 22.20 -33.92
C LYS A 419 -13.78 21.19 -33.86
N ASN A 420 -13.79 20.27 -34.84
CA ASN A 420 -14.71 19.14 -34.84
C ASN A 420 -14.51 18.31 -33.56
N ARG A 421 -15.64 17.91 -32.95
CA ARG A 421 -15.62 17.17 -31.70
C ARG A 421 -14.90 15.84 -31.86
N ILE A 422 -14.01 15.53 -30.90
CA ILE A 422 -13.39 14.22 -30.73
C ILE A 422 -13.94 13.61 -29.44
N VAL A 423 -14.42 12.37 -29.54
CA VAL A 423 -14.86 11.57 -28.39
C VAL A 423 -13.94 10.37 -28.21
N ARG A 424 -13.77 9.96 -26.97
CA ARG A 424 -12.95 8.83 -26.56
C ARG A 424 -13.85 7.76 -25.98
N ILE A 425 -13.78 6.55 -26.52
CA ILE A 425 -14.59 5.41 -26.10
C ILE A 425 -13.68 4.21 -25.83
N ASN A 426 -14.02 3.44 -24.82
CA ASN A 426 -13.55 2.08 -24.62
C ASN A 426 -14.79 1.19 -24.46
N ARG A 427 -15.14 0.45 -25.51
CA ARG A 427 -16.36 -0.37 -25.55
C ARG A 427 -16.31 -1.51 -24.53
N GLU A 428 -15.15 -2.14 -24.39
CA GLU A 428 -14.92 -3.23 -23.45
C GLU A 428 -15.15 -2.77 -21.99
N LEU A 429 -14.54 -1.64 -21.60
CA LEU A 429 -14.76 -1.06 -20.27
C LEU A 429 -16.22 -0.63 -20.06
N THR A 430 -16.88 -0.14 -21.12
CA THR A 430 -18.30 0.23 -21.03
C THR A 430 -19.18 -1.01 -20.80
N ALA A 431 -18.91 -2.13 -21.49
CA ALA A 431 -19.59 -3.40 -21.25
C ALA A 431 -19.36 -3.93 -19.82
N MET A 432 -18.11 -3.88 -19.32
CA MET A 432 -17.79 -4.24 -17.94
C MET A 432 -18.53 -3.37 -16.92
N HIS A 433 -18.64 -2.06 -17.16
CA HIS A 433 -19.41 -1.18 -16.29
C HIS A 433 -20.89 -1.53 -16.26
N GLN A 434 -21.46 -1.91 -17.43
CA GLN A 434 -22.85 -2.35 -17.51
C GLN A 434 -23.07 -3.65 -16.73
N GLU A 435 -22.19 -4.64 -16.87
CA GLU A 435 -22.22 -5.88 -16.09
C GLU A 435 -22.12 -5.59 -14.58
N VAL A 436 -21.22 -4.70 -14.17
CA VAL A 436 -21.09 -4.28 -12.76
C VAL A 436 -22.37 -3.64 -12.24
N ILE A 437 -23.06 -2.82 -13.06
CA ILE A 437 -24.35 -2.23 -12.68
C ILE A 437 -25.39 -3.33 -12.48
N GLU A 438 -25.51 -4.24 -13.42
CA GLU A 438 -26.46 -5.36 -13.36
C GLU A 438 -26.20 -6.25 -12.13
N ASN A 439 -24.94 -6.62 -11.88
CA ASN A 439 -24.56 -7.40 -10.71
C ASN A 439 -24.91 -6.67 -9.42
N LEU A 440 -24.52 -5.41 -9.27
CA LEU A 440 -24.71 -4.65 -8.04
C LEU A 440 -26.15 -4.20 -7.80
N GLU A 441 -26.99 -4.07 -8.83
CA GLU A 441 -28.41 -3.72 -8.68
C GLU A 441 -29.32 -4.94 -8.55
N SER A 442 -28.77 -6.16 -8.72
CA SER A 442 -29.47 -7.39 -8.39
C SER A 442 -29.78 -7.48 -6.89
N ILE A 443 -30.73 -8.33 -6.50
CA ILE A 443 -31.04 -8.61 -5.08
C ILE A 443 -29.77 -9.08 -4.35
N GLN A 444 -29.02 -10.01 -4.95
CA GLN A 444 -27.76 -10.48 -4.40
C GLN A 444 -26.74 -9.34 -4.24
N GLY A 445 -26.58 -8.50 -5.28
CA GLY A 445 -25.66 -7.37 -5.22
C GLY A 445 -26.03 -6.33 -4.17
N ALA A 446 -27.32 -6.11 -3.94
CA ALA A 446 -27.79 -5.23 -2.86
C ALA A 446 -27.41 -5.77 -1.48
N LEU A 447 -27.58 -7.08 -1.25
CA LEU A 447 -27.17 -7.75 -0.01
C LEU A 447 -25.66 -7.73 0.18
N LEU A 448 -24.88 -8.01 -0.86
CA LEU A 448 -23.42 -7.98 -0.81
C LEU A 448 -22.89 -6.56 -0.49
N ARG A 449 -23.47 -5.52 -1.08
CA ARG A 449 -23.11 -4.13 -0.75
C ARG A 449 -23.39 -3.77 0.71
N MET A 450 -24.53 -4.19 1.25
CA MET A 450 -24.88 -3.99 2.65
C MET A 450 -23.90 -4.74 3.57
N ASN A 451 -23.63 -6.01 3.28
CA ASN A 451 -22.71 -6.82 4.04
C ASN A 451 -21.27 -6.26 4.03
N ARG A 452 -20.81 -5.69 2.89
CA ARG A 452 -19.50 -5.03 2.85
C ARG A 452 -19.39 -3.90 3.88
N SER A 453 -20.42 -3.08 3.98
CA SER A 453 -20.42 -1.98 4.97
C SER A 453 -20.39 -2.52 6.39
N ILE A 454 -21.14 -3.57 6.68
CA ILE A 454 -21.18 -4.18 8.02
C ILE A 454 -19.84 -4.85 8.34
N GLN A 455 -19.30 -5.65 7.44
CA GLN A 455 -18.14 -6.49 7.71
C GLN A 455 -16.81 -5.73 7.55
N ALA A 456 -16.53 -5.18 6.37
CA ALA A 456 -15.22 -4.57 6.12
C ALA A 456 -15.07 -3.19 6.79
N GLU A 457 -16.05 -2.29 6.64
CA GLU A 457 -16.02 -0.99 7.31
C GLU A 457 -16.17 -1.15 8.83
N GLY A 458 -17.02 -2.10 9.29
CA GLY A 458 -17.16 -2.44 10.69
C GLY A 458 -15.87 -2.96 11.32
N THR A 459 -15.11 -3.80 10.61
CA THR A 459 -13.81 -4.29 11.07
C THR A 459 -12.81 -3.15 11.31
N PHE A 460 -12.66 -2.23 10.36
CA PHE A 460 -11.81 -1.04 10.57
C PHE A 460 -12.37 -0.10 11.64
N GLY A 461 -13.70 -0.02 11.79
CA GLY A 461 -14.35 0.72 12.87
C GLY A 461 -13.92 0.18 14.25
N ILE A 462 -14.01 -1.13 14.46
CA ILE A 462 -13.56 -1.79 15.68
C ILE A 462 -12.06 -1.56 15.91
N ILE A 463 -11.22 -1.83 14.92
CA ILE A 463 -9.76 -1.68 15.05
C ILE A 463 -9.38 -0.24 15.41
N LYS A 464 -9.93 0.75 14.71
CA LYS A 464 -9.52 2.17 14.88
C LYS A 464 -10.21 2.88 16.02
N ASN A 465 -11.50 2.64 16.25
CA ASN A 465 -12.31 3.44 17.18
C ASN A 465 -12.51 2.72 18.52
N ASP A 466 -12.88 1.45 18.51
CA ASP A 466 -13.16 0.71 19.75
C ASP A 466 -11.87 0.24 20.41
N ARG A 467 -10.86 -0.11 19.59
CA ARG A 467 -9.58 -0.63 20.04
C ARG A 467 -8.40 0.33 19.85
N TRP A 468 -8.66 1.56 19.44
CA TRP A 468 -7.74 2.70 19.38
C TRP A 468 -6.46 2.51 18.55
N TYR A 469 -6.37 1.50 17.70
CA TYR A 469 -5.23 1.33 16.80
C TYR A 469 -5.37 2.25 15.58
N LYS A 470 -4.89 3.48 15.70
CA LYS A 470 -5.00 4.53 14.67
C LYS A 470 -3.68 4.83 13.95
N ARG A 471 -2.57 4.37 14.51
CA ARG A 471 -1.22 4.67 14.01
C ARG A 471 -0.34 3.44 14.12
N ILE A 472 0.50 3.21 13.11
CA ILE A 472 1.54 2.19 13.14
C ILE A 472 2.67 2.65 14.06
N VAL A 473 3.17 1.74 14.88
CA VAL A 473 4.23 2.02 15.85
C VAL A 473 5.60 1.59 15.33
N ARG A 474 5.64 0.55 14.50
CA ARG A 474 6.86 0.03 13.88
C ARG A 474 7.24 0.80 12.62
N SER A 475 8.50 0.69 12.19
CA SER A 475 9.02 1.29 10.95
C SER A 475 9.56 0.22 10.00
N GLY A 476 9.42 0.47 8.69
CA GLY A 476 9.83 -0.46 7.65
C GLY A 476 8.78 -1.53 7.34
N ILE A 477 8.58 -1.84 6.06
CA ILE A 477 7.46 -2.66 5.56
C ILE A 477 7.32 -4.03 6.25
N LYS A 478 8.44 -4.73 6.49
CA LYS A 478 8.41 -6.05 7.15
C LYS A 478 7.91 -5.97 8.59
N SER A 479 8.43 -5.01 9.36
CA SER A 479 8.03 -4.82 10.77
C SER A 479 6.60 -4.30 10.88
N VAL A 480 6.16 -3.49 9.93
CA VAL A 480 4.77 -3.02 9.83
C VAL A 480 3.83 -4.19 9.51
N LEU A 481 4.20 -5.06 8.59
CA LEU A 481 3.42 -6.26 8.26
C LEU A 481 3.28 -7.19 9.48
N LEU A 482 4.36 -7.43 10.23
CA LEU A 482 4.32 -8.16 11.50
C LEU A 482 3.33 -7.54 12.50
N GLU A 483 3.35 -6.21 12.66
CA GLU A 483 2.43 -5.49 13.54
C GLU A 483 0.98 -5.64 13.09
N VAL A 484 0.71 -5.52 11.79
CA VAL A 484 -0.64 -5.67 11.23
C VAL A 484 -1.15 -7.09 11.36
N PHE A 485 -0.33 -8.11 11.18
CA PHE A 485 -0.70 -9.50 11.46
C PHE A 485 -1.06 -9.72 12.93
N LEU A 486 -0.27 -9.21 13.88
CA LEU A 486 -0.57 -9.31 15.31
C LEU A 486 -1.92 -8.65 15.66
N VAL A 487 -2.20 -7.47 15.11
CA VAL A 487 -3.50 -6.78 15.28
C VAL A 487 -4.64 -7.61 14.67
N SER A 488 -4.43 -8.18 13.48
CA SER A 488 -5.44 -8.99 12.77
C SER A 488 -5.74 -10.30 13.51
N ILE A 489 -4.71 -10.98 14.00
CA ILE A 489 -4.87 -12.19 14.86
C ILE A 489 -5.66 -11.82 16.12
N GLY A 490 -5.27 -10.73 16.79
CA GLY A 490 -5.96 -10.24 17.97
C GLY A 490 -7.43 -9.92 17.70
N HIS A 491 -7.74 -9.31 16.55
CA HIS A 491 -9.12 -9.04 16.12
C HIS A 491 -9.91 -10.34 15.91
N ASN A 492 -9.35 -11.30 15.19
CA ASN A 492 -10.05 -12.56 14.88
C ASN A 492 -10.32 -13.37 16.15
N LEU A 493 -9.34 -13.49 17.04
CA LEU A 493 -9.52 -14.17 18.33
C LEU A 493 -10.56 -13.47 19.22
N TYR A 494 -10.58 -12.13 19.23
CA TYR A 494 -11.59 -11.35 19.93
C TYR A 494 -12.99 -11.60 19.37
N LYS A 495 -13.16 -11.61 18.05
CA LYS A 495 -14.42 -11.92 17.39
C LYS A 495 -14.88 -13.36 17.70
N TYR A 496 -13.97 -14.31 17.61
CA TYR A 496 -14.23 -15.71 17.94
C TYR A 496 -14.74 -15.84 19.38
N HIS A 497 -14.04 -15.28 20.37
CA HIS A 497 -14.49 -15.29 21.75
C HIS A 497 -15.90 -14.72 21.93
N ASN A 498 -16.18 -13.56 21.32
CA ASN A 498 -17.49 -12.93 21.44
C ASN A 498 -18.63 -13.74 20.82
N LYS A 499 -18.38 -14.44 19.70
CA LYS A 499 -19.37 -15.37 19.12
C LYS A 499 -19.60 -16.57 20.03
N GLN A 500 -18.53 -17.20 20.53
CA GLN A 500 -18.63 -18.35 21.48
C GLN A 500 -19.37 -17.97 22.76
N LYS A 501 -19.12 -16.79 23.32
CA LYS A 501 -19.84 -16.26 24.48
C LYS A 501 -21.35 -16.13 24.24
N LYS A 502 -21.75 -15.61 23.06
CA LYS A 502 -23.17 -15.49 22.69
C LYS A 502 -23.85 -16.87 22.61
N VAL A 503 -23.19 -17.88 22.04
CA VAL A 503 -23.71 -19.24 21.97
C VAL A 503 -23.87 -19.81 23.37
N ALA A 504 -22.87 -19.66 24.25
CA ALA A 504 -22.92 -20.17 25.63
C ALA A 504 -24.00 -19.49 26.49
N THR A 505 -24.33 -18.22 26.20
CA THR A 505 -25.41 -17.50 26.95
C THR A 505 -26.80 -17.75 26.37
N ALA A 506 -26.91 -18.28 25.15
CA ALA A 506 -28.18 -18.62 24.51
C ALA A 506 -28.60 -20.11 24.75
N ALA A 507 -27.66 -20.96 25.18
CA ALA A 507 -27.89 -22.34 25.58
C ALA A 507 -28.17 -22.45 27.10
#